data_34133f1472d0d2d64ca3a80e7d3ddef1
#
_entry.id   34133f1472d0d2d64ca3a80e7d3ddef1
#
_cell.length_a   1.000
_cell.length_b   1.000
_cell.length_c   1.000
_cell.angle_alpha   90.00
_cell.angle_beta   90.00
_cell.angle_gamma   90.00
#
_symmetry.space_group_name_H-M   'P 1'
#
loop_
_entity.id
_entity.type
_entity.pdbx_description
1 polymer ?
#
loop_
_entity_poly.entity_id
_entity_poly.type
_entity_poly.pdbx_seq_one_letter_code
_entity_poly.pdbx_strand_id
1 'polypeptide(L)'
;MQRFFFCPVCGQKFNHEFLYGKDRLICSECGRVHYENPIVGVAGIVLNQEQKILLVKRANNVSYPGLWCIPCGYLEYDEEVRKGMEREVEEETGLIVKAKEVFAVHSNFHDAKQQTVGIWFMTEVMGGELLAADDAAAVGWFALDHIPDLAFPTDELVLIDLLNGKVRK
;
A
#
# COMPACT_ATOMS: atom_id res chain seq x y z
N MET A 1 -10.81 17.67 -8.38
CA MET A 1 -12.27 17.45 -8.19
C MET A 1 -12.53 17.48 -6.69
N GLN A 2 -13.48 18.30 -6.21
CA GLN A 2 -13.81 18.35 -4.78
C GLN A 2 -14.48 17.03 -4.36
N ARG A 3 -13.94 16.35 -3.34
CA ARG A 3 -14.46 15.06 -2.84
C ARG A 3 -15.45 15.22 -1.68
N PHE A 4 -15.30 16.29 -0.91
CA PHE A 4 -16.11 16.54 0.28
C PHE A 4 -16.88 17.84 0.13
N PHE A 5 -18.19 17.79 0.30
CA PHE A 5 -19.08 18.93 0.19
C PHE A 5 -19.62 19.35 1.56
N PHE A 6 -19.72 18.42 2.50
CA PHE A 6 -20.32 18.63 3.80
C PHE A 6 -19.39 18.22 4.94
N CYS A 7 -19.42 18.98 6.02
CA CYS A 7 -18.65 18.71 7.21
C CYS A 7 -19.16 17.43 7.91
N PRO A 8 -18.30 16.43 8.18
CA PRO A 8 -18.71 15.19 8.84
C PRO A 8 -19.06 15.38 10.32
N VAL A 9 -18.79 16.56 10.90
CA VAL A 9 -19.08 16.86 12.31
C VAL A 9 -20.46 17.48 12.50
N CYS A 10 -20.81 18.47 11.67
CA CYS A 10 -22.07 19.22 11.84
C CYS A 10 -22.99 19.21 10.62
N GLY A 11 -22.61 18.53 9.52
CA GLY A 11 -23.41 18.41 8.31
C GLY A 11 -23.49 19.66 7.43
N GLN A 12 -22.88 20.78 7.84
CA GLN A 12 -22.90 22.02 7.06
C GLN A 12 -21.91 21.98 5.89
N LYS A 13 -22.12 22.81 4.87
CA LYS A 13 -21.25 22.87 3.70
C LYS A 13 -19.87 23.38 4.07
N PHE A 14 -18.87 22.82 3.36
CA PHE A 14 -17.53 23.39 3.37
C PHE A 14 -17.44 24.57 2.41
N ASN A 15 -16.66 25.58 2.83
CA ASN A 15 -16.15 26.66 1.96
C ASN A 15 -14.68 26.43 1.65
N HIS A 16 -14.21 27.04 0.56
CA HIS A 16 -12.80 27.09 0.23
C HIS A 16 -12.16 28.35 0.84
N GLU A 17 -11.07 28.17 1.57
CA GLU A 17 -10.28 29.26 2.12
C GLU A 17 -8.79 28.98 1.95
N PHE A 18 -8.00 30.01 1.64
CA PHE A 18 -6.55 29.89 1.56
C PHE A 18 -5.97 29.96 2.97
N LEU A 19 -5.49 28.81 3.48
CA LEU A 19 -4.98 28.66 4.84
C LEU A 19 -3.69 27.86 4.85
N TYR A 20 -2.66 28.35 5.53
CA TYR A 20 -1.34 27.71 5.62
C TYR A 20 -0.73 27.36 4.26
N GLY A 21 -0.82 28.31 3.30
CA GLY A 21 -0.20 28.16 1.98
C GLY A 21 -0.91 27.23 1.01
N LYS A 22 -2.12 26.77 1.33
CA LYS A 22 -2.95 25.90 0.47
C LYS A 22 -4.43 26.30 0.53
N ASP A 23 -5.14 26.03 -0.56
CA ASP A 23 -6.59 26.05 -0.57
C ASP A 23 -7.11 24.85 0.25
N ARG A 24 -7.99 25.13 1.22
CA ARG A 24 -8.53 24.12 2.14
C ARG A 24 -10.03 24.24 2.28
N LEU A 25 -10.67 23.13 2.62
CA LEU A 25 -12.08 23.10 2.96
C LEU A 25 -12.27 23.45 4.44
N ILE A 26 -13.01 24.51 4.71
CA ILE A 26 -13.31 24.97 6.08
C ILE A 26 -14.82 25.01 6.27
N CYS A 27 -15.30 24.43 7.35
CA CYS A 27 -16.71 24.49 7.70
C CYS A 27 -17.08 25.88 8.21
N SER A 28 -18.03 26.54 7.55
CA SER A 28 -18.49 27.87 7.93
C SER A 28 -19.16 27.94 9.29
N GLU A 29 -19.70 26.82 9.79
CA GLU A 29 -20.45 26.77 11.04
C GLU A 29 -19.57 26.38 12.23
N CYS A 30 -18.85 25.26 12.16
CA CYS A 30 -18.06 24.77 13.30
C CYS A 30 -16.55 25.06 13.19
N GLY A 31 -16.10 25.70 12.12
CA GLY A 31 -14.67 26.06 11.91
C GLY A 31 -13.76 24.88 11.60
N ARG A 32 -14.29 23.67 11.43
CA ARG A 32 -13.44 22.49 11.13
C ARG A 32 -12.73 22.66 9.81
N VAL A 33 -11.41 22.56 9.85
CA VAL A 33 -10.56 22.42 8.66
C VAL A 33 -10.51 20.97 8.26
N HIS A 34 -10.80 20.68 7.00
CA HIS A 34 -10.63 19.34 6.42
C HIS A 34 -9.22 19.21 5.84
N TYR A 35 -8.45 18.30 6.38
CA TYR A 35 -7.14 17.91 5.85
C TYR A 35 -7.31 16.66 4.99
N GLU A 36 -6.99 16.79 3.70
CA GLU A 36 -6.94 15.64 2.80
C GLU A 36 -5.54 15.02 2.88
N ASN A 37 -5.45 13.88 3.58
CA ASN A 37 -4.20 13.16 3.76
C ASN A 37 -4.12 11.96 2.81
N PRO A 38 -2.91 11.56 2.37
CA PRO A 38 -2.75 10.30 1.65
C PRO A 38 -3.12 9.13 2.55
N ILE A 39 -3.62 8.06 1.94
CA ILE A 39 -3.84 6.79 2.64
C ILE A 39 -2.50 6.11 2.85
N VAL A 40 -2.31 5.49 4.01
CA VAL A 40 -1.12 4.70 4.28
C VAL A 40 -1.34 3.28 3.78
N GLY A 41 -0.45 2.82 2.90
CA GLY A 41 -0.36 1.44 2.46
C GLY A 41 0.87 0.76 3.05
N VAL A 42 0.78 -0.54 3.25
CA VAL A 42 1.87 -1.39 3.75
C VAL A 42 2.08 -2.55 2.80
N ALA A 43 3.32 -2.98 2.61
CA ALA A 43 3.67 -4.07 1.71
C ALA A 43 4.79 -4.93 2.30
N GLY A 44 4.70 -6.25 2.08
CA GLY A 44 5.67 -7.22 2.59
C GLY A 44 6.55 -7.80 1.48
N ILE A 45 7.86 -7.53 1.52
CA ILE A 45 8.85 -8.14 0.62
C ILE A 45 9.20 -9.51 1.19
N VAL A 46 8.66 -10.55 0.56
CA VAL A 46 8.89 -11.94 0.95
C VAL A 46 9.83 -12.57 -0.07
N LEU A 47 11.01 -13.01 0.37
CA LEU A 47 11.99 -13.71 -0.45
C LEU A 47 12.09 -15.17 0.00
N ASN A 48 12.15 -16.09 -0.96
CA ASN A 48 12.43 -17.50 -0.65
C ASN A 48 13.94 -17.79 -0.60
N GLN A 49 14.30 -19.04 -0.34
CA GLN A 49 15.70 -19.48 -0.27
C GLN A 49 16.48 -19.30 -1.59
N GLU A 50 15.78 -19.26 -2.72
CA GLU A 50 16.35 -19.01 -4.04
C GLU A 50 16.43 -17.52 -4.39
N GLN A 51 16.13 -16.62 -3.44
CA GLN A 51 16.05 -15.17 -3.62
C GLN A 51 15.01 -14.73 -4.66
N LYS A 52 13.99 -15.54 -4.88
CA LYS A 52 12.80 -15.16 -5.66
C LYS A 52 11.83 -14.40 -4.78
N ILE A 53 11.20 -13.39 -5.34
CA ILE A 53 10.18 -12.59 -4.66
C ILE A 53 8.79 -13.22 -4.83
N LEU A 54 8.01 -13.17 -3.76
CA LEU A 54 6.58 -13.48 -3.81
C LEU A 54 5.81 -12.29 -4.36
N LEU A 55 4.98 -12.53 -5.37
CA LEU A 55 4.02 -11.57 -5.88
C LEU A 55 2.61 -12.17 -5.83
N VAL A 56 1.63 -11.30 -5.73
CA VAL A 56 0.20 -11.60 -5.82
C VAL A 56 -0.36 -11.04 -7.12
N LYS A 57 -1.23 -11.80 -7.77
CA LYS A 57 -1.98 -11.36 -8.95
C LYS A 57 -3.31 -10.80 -8.50
N ARG A 58 -3.59 -9.56 -8.85
CA ARG A 58 -4.81 -8.87 -8.45
C ARG A 58 -6.05 -9.50 -9.07
N ALA A 59 -7.09 -9.70 -8.27
CA ALA A 59 -8.36 -10.28 -8.69
C ALA A 59 -9.14 -9.35 -9.63
N ASN A 60 -10.15 -9.87 -10.30
CA ASN A 60 -10.90 -9.12 -11.31
C ASN A 60 -11.83 -8.04 -10.73
N ASN A 61 -12.14 -8.10 -9.45
CA ASN A 61 -13.04 -7.19 -8.73
C ASN A 61 -12.33 -6.01 -8.06
N VAL A 62 -11.00 -5.93 -8.15
CA VAL A 62 -10.20 -4.85 -7.58
C VAL A 62 -9.53 -3.97 -8.66
N SER A 63 -8.90 -2.87 -8.26
CA SER A 63 -8.15 -2.01 -9.19
C SER A 63 -6.97 -2.76 -9.82
N TYR A 64 -6.66 -2.46 -11.09
CA TYR A 64 -5.58 -3.09 -11.87
C TYR A 64 -5.70 -4.61 -11.98
N PRO A 65 -6.86 -5.14 -12.43
CA PRO A 65 -7.11 -6.58 -12.46
C PRO A 65 -6.13 -7.31 -13.37
N GLY A 66 -5.66 -8.46 -12.89
CA GLY A 66 -4.75 -9.33 -13.62
C GLY A 66 -3.28 -8.93 -13.62
N LEU A 67 -2.94 -7.74 -13.14
CA LEU A 67 -1.54 -7.32 -12.91
C LEU A 67 -1.03 -7.86 -11.57
N TRP A 68 0.30 -7.86 -11.42
CA TRP A 68 0.95 -8.38 -10.23
C TRP A 68 1.42 -7.25 -9.31
N CYS A 69 1.54 -7.49 -8.03
CA CYS A 69 2.10 -6.57 -7.06
C CYS A 69 2.80 -7.32 -5.92
N ILE A 70 3.62 -6.63 -5.17
CA ILE A 70 4.11 -7.10 -3.88
C ILE A 70 2.88 -7.21 -2.96
N PRO A 71 2.72 -8.27 -2.13
CA PRO A 71 1.60 -8.39 -1.20
C PRO A 71 1.43 -7.13 -0.37
N CYS A 72 0.24 -6.50 -0.42
CA CYS A 72 0.02 -5.18 0.16
C CYS A 72 -1.44 -4.83 0.34
N GLY A 73 -1.70 -3.97 1.32
CA GLY A 73 -3.02 -3.37 1.49
C GLY A 73 -2.98 -2.08 2.31
N TYR A 74 -4.14 -1.65 2.77
CA TYR A 74 -4.26 -0.42 3.53
C TYR A 74 -4.18 -0.69 5.04
N LEU A 75 -3.49 0.23 5.71
CA LEU A 75 -3.44 0.23 7.16
C LEU A 75 -4.79 0.64 7.73
N GLU A 76 -5.31 -0.13 8.67
CA GLU A 76 -6.52 0.20 9.40
C GLU A 76 -6.27 1.28 10.48
N TYR A 77 -7.34 1.97 10.92
CA TYR A 77 -7.22 3.14 11.80
C TYR A 77 -6.50 2.85 13.12
N ASP A 78 -6.79 1.76 13.77
CA ASP A 78 -6.23 1.40 15.09
C ASP A 78 -5.13 0.33 15.01
N GLU A 79 -4.47 0.20 13.84
CA GLU A 79 -3.53 -0.87 13.56
C GLU A 79 -2.08 -0.39 13.64
N GLU A 80 -1.22 -1.17 14.31
CA GLU A 80 0.23 -0.96 14.28
C GLU A 80 0.77 -1.32 12.89
N VAL A 81 1.59 -0.45 12.31
CA VAL A 81 1.99 -0.49 10.91
C VAL A 81 2.65 -1.81 10.46
N ARG A 82 3.45 -2.46 11.33
CA ARG A 82 4.04 -3.77 11.04
C ARG A 82 3.01 -4.89 11.11
N LYS A 83 2.04 -4.74 12.02
CA LYS A 83 0.95 -5.71 12.16
C LYS A 83 0.01 -5.67 10.97
N GLY A 84 -0.29 -4.46 10.47
CA GLY A 84 -1.06 -4.31 9.23
C GLY A 84 -0.36 -5.00 8.05
N MET A 85 0.95 -4.83 7.89
CA MET A 85 1.69 -5.53 6.83
C MET A 85 1.69 -7.07 7.05
N GLU A 86 1.91 -7.56 8.28
CA GLU A 86 1.87 -8.99 8.60
C GLU A 86 0.48 -9.58 8.26
N ARG A 87 -0.62 -8.88 8.60
CA ARG A 87 -2.00 -9.26 8.29
C ARG A 87 -2.26 -9.33 6.78
N GLU A 88 -1.92 -8.27 6.02
CA GLU A 88 -2.13 -8.21 4.58
C GLU A 88 -1.40 -9.37 3.85
N VAL A 89 -0.15 -9.65 4.22
CA VAL A 89 0.58 -10.78 3.64
C VAL A 89 -0.11 -12.09 3.95
N GLU A 90 -0.60 -12.30 5.18
CA GLU A 90 -1.31 -13.52 5.56
C GLU A 90 -2.64 -13.65 4.82
N GLU A 91 -3.45 -12.58 4.74
CA GLU A 91 -4.75 -12.55 4.06
C GLU A 91 -4.64 -12.84 2.57
N GLU A 92 -3.66 -12.24 1.87
CA GLU A 92 -3.49 -12.42 0.42
C GLU A 92 -2.76 -13.72 0.05
N THR A 93 -1.88 -14.23 0.91
CA THR A 93 -0.94 -15.31 0.54
C THR A 93 -0.98 -16.56 1.42
N GLY A 94 -1.65 -16.51 2.57
CA GLY A 94 -1.66 -17.58 3.58
C GLY A 94 -0.33 -17.75 4.33
N LEU A 95 0.71 -16.96 4.02
CA LEU A 95 1.98 -17.04 4.72
C LEU A 95 1.97 -16.19 5.98
N ILE A 96 2.37 -16.79 7.09
CA ILE A 96 2.63 -16.07 8.34
C ILE A 96 4.04 -15.51 8.29
N VAL A 97 4.14 -14.18 8.30
CA VAL A 97 5.43 -13.47 8.23
C VAL A 97 5.68 -12.61 9.47
N LYS A 98 6.95 -12.27 9.68
CA LYS A 98 7.39 -11.29 10.66
C LYS A 98 8.04 -10.10 9.97
N ALA A 99 7.54 -8.91 10.26
CA ALA A 99 8.14 -7.66 9.78
C ALA A 99 9.55 -7.47 10.33
N LYS A 100 10.47 -7.11 9.45
CA LYS A 100 11.85 -6.70 9.79
C LYS A 100 11.99 -5.18 9.59
N GLU A 101 13.10 -4.74 9.02
CA GLU A 101 13.34 -3.34 8.72
C GLU A 101 12.44 -2.80 7.60
N VAL A 102 12.21 -1.49 7.64
CA VAL A 102 11.62 -0.77 6.51
C VAL A 102 12.64 -0.74 5.38
N PHE A 103 12.27 -1.28 4.23
CA PHE A 103 13.09 -1.29 3.04
C PHE A 103 12.96 0.02 2.25
N ALA A 104 11.72 0.47 2.03
CA ALA A 104 11.42 1.68 1.26
C ALA A 104 10.16 2.38 1.77
N VAL A 105 10.10 3.70 1.51
CA VAL A 105 8.88 4.50 1.66
C VAL A 105 8.74 5.34 0.40
N HIS A 106 7.61 5.22 -0.30
CA HIS A 106 7.31 5.98 -1.51
C HIS A 106 5.94 6.64 -1.44
N SER A 107 5.87 7.86 -1.99
CA SER A 107 4.57 8.48 -2.31
C SER A 107 4.11 7.99 -3.67
N ASN A 108 2.83 7.61 -3.75
CA ASN A 108 2.22 7.09 -4.94
C ASN A 108 1.22 8.08 -5.51
N PHE A 109 1.50 8.62 -6.69
CA PHE A 109 0.73 9.67 -7.36
C PHE A 109 0.08 9.20 -8.67
N HIS A 110 0.22 7.91 -9.04
CA HIS A 110 -0.31 7.41 -10.31
C HIS A 110 -1.85 7.38 -10.33
N ASP A 111 -2.50 7.22 -9.19
CA ASP A 111 -3.95 7.42 -9.09
C ASP A 111 -4.28 8.86 -8.70
N ALA A 112 -4.78 9.63 -9.67
CA ALA A 112 -5.19 11.02 -9.43
C ALA A 112 -6.37 11.15 -8.45
N LYS A 113 -7.12 10.07 -8.21
CA LYS A 113 -8.26 10.06 -7.29
C LYS A 113 -7.85 9.80 -5.86
N GLN A 114 -6.73 9.10 -5.65
CA GLN A 114 -6.33 8.64 -4.32
C GLN A 114 -4.82 8.53 -4.22
N GLN A 115 -4.22 9.48 -3.52
CA GLN A 115 -2.81 9.42 -3.20
C GLN A 115 -2.57 8.48 -2.03
N THR A 116 -1.48 7.71 -2.09
CA THR A 116 -1.05 6.85 -0.99
C THR A 116 0.40 7.11 -0.62
N VAL A 117 0.77 6.76 0.59
CA VAL A 117 2.15 6.58 1.02
C VAL A 117 2.32 5.10 1.31
N GLY A 118 3.14 4.41 0.53
CA GLY A 118 3.47 3.00 0.74
C GLY A 118 4.72 2.83 1.58
N ILE A 119 4.69 1.84 2.47
CA ILE A 119 5.80 1.44 3.33
C ILE A 119 6.09 -0.04 3.04
N TRP A 120 7.25 -0.33 2.47
CA TRP A 120 7.69 -1.70 2.17
C TRP A 120 8.60 -2.21 3.28
N PHE A 121 8.29 -3.39 3.80
CA PHE A 121 9.07 -4.06 4.83
C PHE A 121 9.77 -5.29 4.26
N MET A 122 11.01 -5.52 4.64
CA MET A 122 11.59 -6.86 4.56
C MET A 122 10.85 -7.77 5.53
N THR A 123 10.71 -9.04 5.18
CA THR A 123 9.99 -10.02 6.00
C THR A 123 10.80 -11.27 6.24
N GLU A 124 10.41 -12.01 7.27
CA GLU A 124 10.85 -13.37 7.55
C GLU A 124 9.63 -14.28 7.60
N VAL A 125 9.64 -15.36 6.82
CA VAL A 125 8.55 -16.35 6.83
C VAL A 125 8.66 -17.19 8.11
N MET A 126 7.59 -17.19 8.89
CA MET A 126 7.47 -17.93 10.15
C MET A 126 6.68 -19.23 10.00
N GLY A 127 5.84 -19.32 8.95
CA GLY A 127 4.98 -20.48 8.71
C GLY A 127 3.90 -20.18 7.69
N GLY A 128 2.81 -20.93 7.75
CA GLY A 128 1.68 -20.80 6.82
C GLY A 128 1.84 -21.69 5.59
N GLU A 129 0.81 -21.71 4.77
CA GLU A 129 0.77 -22.43 3.50
C GLU A 129 0.44 -21.45 2.38
N LEU A 130 1.27 -21.44 1.32
CA LEU A 130 1.12 -20.51 0.21
C LEU A 130 -0.18 -20.79 -0.57
N LEU A 131 -1.15 -19.92 -0.43
CA LEU A 131 -2.45 -20.00 -1.07
C LEU A 131 -2.96 -18.59 -1.40
N ALA A 132 -3.37 -18.38 -2.66
CA ALA A 132 -4.02 -17.13 -3.03
C ALA A 132 -5.39 -17.02 -2.36
N ALA A 133 -5.64 -15.92 -1.66
CA ALA A 133 -6.90 -15.63 -0.99
C ALA A 133 -7.20 -14.13 -1.00
N ASP A 134 -8.35 -13.73 -0.48
CA ASP A 134 -8.84 -12.36 -0.45
C ASP A 134 -8.84 -11.71 -1.85
N ASP A 135 -8.12 -10.62 -2.03
CA ASP A 135 -8.00 -9.85 -3.28
C ASP A 135 -6.99 -10.46 -4.28
N ALA A 136 -6.35 -11.58 -3.96
CA ALA A 136 -5.39 -12.27 -4.80
C ALA A 136 -6.04 -13.37 -5.66
N ALA A 137 -5.96 -13.25 -6.99
CA ALA A 137 -6.37 -14.30 -7.92
C ALA A 137 -5.33 -15.42 -8.04
N ALA A 138 -4.07 -15.14 -7.78
CA ALA A 138 -2.95 -16.08 -7.79
C ALA A 138 -1.78 -15.53 -6.98
N VAL A 139 -0.91 -16.44 -6.54
CA VAL A 139 0.39 -16.12 -5.93
C VAL A 139 1.50 -16.84 -6.66
N GLY A 140 2.71 -16.28 -6.69
CA GLY A 140 3.82 -16.91 -7.38
C GLY A 140 5.18 -16.34 -6.98
N TRP A 141 6.22 -17.18 -7.11
CA TRP A 141 7.62 -16.83 -6.89
C TRP A 141 8.29 -16.44 -8.20
N PHE A 142 8.86 -15.25 -8.25
CA PHE A 142 9.49 -14.69 -9.45
C PHE A 142 10.96 -14.35 -9.20
N ALA A 143 11.81 -14.65 -10.18
CA ALA A 143 13.17 -14.16 -10.17
C ALA A 143 13.17 -12.64 -10.39
N LEU A 144 14.02 -11.90 -9.68
CA LEU A 144 14.03 -10.44 -9.73
C LEU A 144 14.36 -9.86 -11.11
N ASP A 145 14.97 -10.64 -11.99
CA ASP A 145 15.27 -10.31 -13.38
C ASP A 145 14.17 -10.73 -14.38
N HIS A 146 13.11 -11.40 -13.91
CA HIS A 146 11.98 -11.89 -14.71
C HIS A 146 10.65 -11.62 -13.99
N ILE A 147 10.34 -10.34 -13.82
CA ILE A 147 9.14 -9.88 -13.15
C ILE A 147 8.00 -9.70 -14.16
N PRO A 148 6.78 -10.16 -13.88
CA PRO A 148 5.61 -9.93 -14.73
C PRO A 148 5.18 -8.46 -14.69
N ASP A 149 4.18 -8.09 -15.52
CA ASP A 149 3.59 -6.74 -15.52
C ASP A 149 3.05 -6.37 -14.15
N LEU A 150 3.52 -5.25 -13.61
CA LEU A 150 3.18 -4.79 -12.27
C LEU A 150 2.01 -3.80 -12.28
N ALA A 151 1.22 -3.84 -11.21
CA ALA A 151 0.10 -2.94 -10.97
C ALA A 151 0.56 -1.54 -10.54
N PHE A 152 1.66 -1.46 -9.80
CA PHE A 152 2.09 -0.22 -9.16
C PHE A 152 3.50 0.19 -9.59
N PRO A 153 3.69 1.40 -10.16
CA PRO A 153 5.02 1.91 -10.51
C PRO A 153 5.97 1.99 -9.32
N THR A 154 5.46 2.11 -8.10
CA THR A 154 6.27 2.12 -6.87
C THR A 154 6.87 0.75 -6.54
N ASP A 155 6.21 -0.35 -6.91
CA ASP A 155 6.78 -1.69 -6.78
C ASP A 155 7.97 -1.89 -7.72
N GLU A 156 7.92 -1.30 -8.94
CA GLU A 156 9.06 -1.33 -9.86
C GLU A 156 10.31 -0.68 -9.23
N LEU A 157 10.14 0.46 -8.53
CA LEU A 157 11.24 1.13 -7.83
C LEU A 157 11.83 0.24 -6.72
N VAL A 158 10.98 -0.41 -5.96
CA VAL A 158 11.38 -1.34 -4.89
C VAL A 158 12.14 -2.54 -5.45
N LEU A 159 11.65 -3.14 -6.55
CA LEU A 159 12.29 -4.29 -7.19
C LEU A 159 13.63 -3.94 -7.82
N ILE A 160 13.75 -2.76 -8.42
CA ILE A 160 15.03 -2.24 -8.92
C ILE A 160 16.04 -2.08 -7.78
N ASP A 161 15.60 -1.53 -6.64
CA ASP A 161 16.47 -1.36 -5.47
C ASP A 161 16.89 -2.70 -4.85
N LEU A 162 16.00 -3.69 -4.83
CA LEU A 162 16.31 -5.07 -4.43
C LEU A 162 17.36 -5.71 -5.35
N LEU A 163 17.13 -5.62 -6.66
CA LEU A 163 18.05 -6.18 -7.68
C LEU A 163 19.46 -5.56 -7.60
N ASN A 164 19.54 -4.26 -7.30
CA ASN A 164 20.79 -3.54 -7.15
C ASN A 164 21.49 -3.77 -5.80
N GLY A 165 20.94 -4.64 -4.95
CA GLY A 165 21.54 -4.97 -3.65
C GLY A 165 21.51 -3.82 -2.65
N LYS A 166 20.57 -2.87 -2.79
CA LYS A 166 20.37 -1.76 -1.85
C LYS A 166 19.69 -2.23 -0.54
N VAL A 167 20.15 -3.33 0.01
CA VAL A 167 19.93 -3.57 1.44
C VAL A 167 20.84 -2.57 2.15
N ARG A 168 20.26 -1.44 2.56
CA ARG A 168 21.00 -0.45 3.36
C ARG A 168 21.43 -1.13 4.65
N LYS A 169 22.77 -1.23 4.83
CA LYS A 169 23.41 -1.62 6.08
C LYS A 169 23.07 -0.63 7.18
#